data_d4405f60c0092b16fafd1b09efa07bab
#
_entry.id   d4405f60c0092b16fafd1b09efa07bab
#
_cell.length_a   1.000
_cell.length_b   1.000
_cell.length_c   1.000
_cell.angle_alpha   90.00
_cell.angle_beta   90.00
_cell.angle_gamma   90.00
#
_symmetry.space_group_name_H-M   'P 1'
#
loop_
_entity.id
_entity.type
_entity.pdbx_description
1 polymer ?
#
loop_
_entity_poly.entity_id
_entity_poly.type
_entity_poly.pdbx_seq_one_letter_code
_entity_poly.pdbx_strand_id
1 'polypeptide(L)'
;MIITPPTPEGAAGAVAEMYQEDLDADGFVHRYTAAMALNPEAHAAFVALVRAVVPSIGVRVYEAATLGAARAIGSTHCLLAHSRKALDAGVLDEAGVRAFAADDDAGFDEAEQAVIRYAQRLSRSPEEMTDDDAAELRVHGFTDRQILDITLAAGLRNHYSRSLLALAVPLDDDPLLAPELASALRSRADVAHASAPSASSASPSEGSTQ
;
A
#
# COMPACT_ATOMS: atom_id res chain seq x y z
N MET A 1 -8.35 -12.41 11.34
CA MET A 1 -7.83 -11.25 12.10
C MET A 1 -7.52 -11.68 13.51
N ILE A 2 -6.34 -11.32 14.03
CA ILE A 2 -5.90 -11.70 15.39
C ILE A 2 -6.35 -10.71 16.48
N ILE A 3 -7.00 -9.62 16.11
CA ILE A 3 -7.61 -8.63 16.98
C ILE A 3 -9.12 -8.60 16.74
N THR A 4 -9.89 -8.07 17.70
CA THR A 4 -11.35 -7.95 17.60
C THR A 4 -11.73 -6.48 17.41
N PRO A 5 -12.10 -6.06 16.19
CA PRO A 5 -12.54 -4.68 15.94
C PRO A 5 -13.90 -4.39 16.58
N PRO A 6 -14.23 -3.10 16.80
CA PRO A 6 -15.57 -2.68 17.15
C PRO A 6 -16.58 -3.12 16.08
N THR A 7 -17.79 -3.52 16.51
CA THR A 7 -18.86 -3.82 15.56
C THR A 7 -19.58 -2.52 15.13
N PRO A 8 -20.20 -2.48 13.93
CA PRO A 8 -20.95 -1.29 13.51
C PRO A 8 -22.05 -0.90 14.50
N GLU A 9 -22.74 -1.88 15.09
CA GLU A 9 -23.82 -1.64 16.07
C GLU A 9 -23.33 -1.03 17.40
N GLY A 10 -22.07 -1.31 17.75
CA GLY A 10 -21.42 -0.78 18.96
C GLY A 10 -20.58 0.45 18.74
N ALA A 11 -20.47 0.94 17.48
CA ALA A 11 -19.63 2.07 17.15
C ALA A 11 -20.19 3.39 17.69
N ALA A 12 -19.32 4.24 18.25
CA ALA A 12 -19.67 5.56 18.73
C ALA A 12 -18.51 6.56 18.49
N GLY A 13 -18.82 7.86 18.45
CA GLY A 13 -17.81 8.91 18.27
C GLY A 13 -16.99 8.71 17.00
N ALA A 14 -15.68 8.88 17.08
CA ALA A 14 -14.76 8.77 15.94
C ALA A 14 -14.82 7.41 15.21
N VAL A 15 -15.11 6.32 15.93
CA VAL A 15 -15.29 5.00 15.30
C VAL A 15 -16.53 4.98 14.41
N ALA A 16 -17.65 5.54 14.87
CA ALA A 16 -18.86 5.63 14.07
C ALA A 16 -18.66 6.54 12.85
N GLU A 17 -17.90 7.63 12.99
CA GLU A 17 -17.55 8.52 11.88
C GLU A 17 -16.73 7.79 10.82
N MET A 18 -15.70 7.03 11.20
CA MET A 18 -14.90 6.22 10.26
C MET A 18 -15.75 5.21 9.49
N TYR A 19 -16.71 4.55 10.18
CA TYR A 19 -17.58 3.59 9.53
C TYR A 19 -18.60 4.26 8.62
N GLN A 20 -19.09 5.45 8.99
CA GLN A 20 -20.00 6.22 8.16
C GLN A 20 -19.31 6.72 6.88
N GLU A 21 -18.04 7.15 6.95
CA GLU A 21 -17.26 7.51 5.77
C GLU A 21 -17.17 6.35 4.76
N ASP A 22 -16.93 5.12 5.22
CA ASP A 22 -16.91 3.93 4.36
C ASP A 22 -18.30 3.63 3.77
N LEU A 23 -19.36 3.72 4.60
CA LEU A 23 -20.74 3.49 4.15
C LEU A 23 -21.19 4.51 3.11
N ASP A 24 -20.83 5.77 3.27
CA ASP A 24 -21.17 6.85 2.35
C ASP A 24 -20.40 6.73 1.02
N ALA A 25 -19.14 6.28 1.08
CA ALA A 25 -18.29 6.14 -0.09
C ALA A 25 -18.54 4.83 -0.86
N ASP A 26 -18.65 3.70 -0.15
CA ASP A 26 -18.54 2.37 -0.73
C ASP A 26 -19.74 1.46 -0.39
N GLY A 27 -20.64 1.88 0.51
CA GLY A 27 -21.84 1.15 0.90
C GLY A 27 -21.60 0.03 1.92
N PHE A 28 -20.37 -0.19 2.38
CA PHE A 28 -20.03 -1.17 3.42
C PHE A 28 -18.79 -0.71 4.20
N VAL A 29 -18.62 -1.25 5.42
CA VAL A 29 -17.44 -0.97 6.26
C VAL A 29 -16.32 -1.92 5.86
N HIS A 30 -15.20 -1.36 5.42
CA HIS A 30 -14.03 -2.15 5.07
C HIS A 30 -13.41 -2.81 6.30
N ARG A 31 -12.91 -4.04 6.15
CA ARG A 31 -12.24 -4.77 7.22
C ARG A 31 -10.95 -4.11 7.67
N TYR A 32 -10.25 -3.41 6.78
CA TYR A 32 -9.08 -2.62 7.15
C TYR A 32 -9.46 -1.38 7.96
N THR A 33 -10.56 -0.72 7.64
CA THR A 33 -11.10 0.40 8.45
C THR A 33 -11.51 -0.10 9.83
N ALA A 34 -12.22 -1.22 9.90
CA ALA A 34 -12.60 -1.82 11.17
C ALA A 34 -11.37 -2.15 12.05
N ALA A 35 -10.30 -2.67 11.47
CA ALA A 35 -9.06 -2.93 12.21
C ALA A 35 -8.42 -1.63 12.74
N MET A 36 -8.38 -0.57 11.92
CA MET A 36 -7.81 0.73 12.31
C MET A 36 -8.70 1.49 13.30
N ALA A 37 -9.99 1.22 13.33
CA ALA A 37 -10.96 1.82 14.26
C ALA A 37 -10.74 1.46 15.74
N LEU A 38 -9.84 0.52 16.03
CA LEU A 38 -9.36 0.26 17.40
C LEU A 38 -8.51 1.40 17.95
N ASN A 39 -7.93 2.23 17.09
CA ASN A 39 -7.18 3.44 17.47
C ASN A 39 -7.48 4.55 16.44
N PRO A 40 -8.64 5.22 16.55
CA PRO A 40 -9.05 6.23 15.59
C PRO A 40 -8.11 7.44 15.58
N GLU A 41 -7.44 7.74 16.68
CA GLU A 41 -6.46 8.84 16.76
C GLU A 41 -5.23 8.53 15.87
N ALA A 42 -4.71 7.30 15.92
CA ALA A 42 -3.60 6.89 15.06
C ALA A 42 -4.01 6.87 13.58
N HIS A 43 -5.25 6.44 13.28
CA HIS A 43 -5.78 6.51 11.92
C HIS A 43 -5.90 7.95 11.43
N ALA A 44 -6.43 8.86 12.24
CA ALA A 44 -6.53 10.28 11.91
C ALA A 44 -5.15 10.91 11.64
N ALA A 45 -4.13 10.56 12.45
CA ALA A 45 -2.76 11.02 12.23
C ALA A 45 -2.17 10.49 10.91
N PHE A 46 -2.43 9.23 10.56
CA PHE A 46 -2.06 8.64 9.27
C PHE A 46 -2.72 9.40 8.10
N VAL A 47 -4.02 9.65 8.17
CA VAL A 47 -4.77 10.42 7.16
C VAL A 47 -4.24 11.85 7.04
N ALA A 48 -3.93 12.50 8.17
CA ALA A 48 -3.34 13.84 8.18
C ALA A 48 -1.98 13.87 7.46
N LEU A 49 -1.14 12.84 7.65
CA LEU A 49 0.14 12.75 6.96
C LEU A 49 -0.05 12.52 5.44
N VAL A 50 -0.99 11.67 5.03
CA VAL A 50 -1.35 11.51 3.61
C VAL A 50 -1.75 12.86 2.99
N ARG A 51 -2.62 13.61 3.68
CA ARG A 51 -3.08 14.94 3.23
C ARG A 51 -1.95 15.97 3.13
N ALA A 52 -0.88 15.83 3.91
CA ALA A 52 0.28 16.70 3.85
C ALA A 52 1.22 16.38 2.68
N VAL A 53 1.26 15.12 2.25
CA VAL A 53 2.16 14.60 1.19
C VAL A 53 1.56 14.81 -0.21
N VAL A 54 0.30 14.41 -0.40
CA VAL A 54 -0.34 14.36 -1.73
C VAL A 54 -0.29 15.68 -2.51
N PRO A 55 -0.53 16.87 -1.91
CA PRO A 55 -0.56 18.12 -2.68
C PRO A 55 0.75 18.49 -3.38
N SER A 56 1.89 18.01 -2.90
CA SER A 56 3.19 18.34 -3.49
C SER A 56 3.55 17.45 -4.67
N ILE A 57 3.07 16.20 -4.69
CA ILE A 57 3.40 15.20 -5.73
C ILE A 57 2.24 14.92 -6.68
N GLY A 58 1.01 15.24 -6.27
CA GLY A 58 -0.21 14.93 -7.01
C GLY A 58 -0.67 13.48 -6.85
N VAL A 59 -1.94 13.24 -7.21
CA VAL A 59 -2.59 11.93 -7.01
C VAL A 59 -1.92 10.85 -7.85
N ARG A 60 -1.52 11.13 -9.11
CA ARG A 60 -0.90 10.14 -9.99
C ARG A 60 0.40 9.58 -9.40
N VAL A 61 1.30 10.46 -8.98
CA VAL A 61 2.59 10.07 -8.37
C VAL A 61 2.37 9.38 -7.02
N TYR A 62 1.39 9.85 -6.24
CA TYR A 62 1.01 9.20 -4.97
C TYR A 62 0.53 7.76 -5.20
N GLU A 63 -0.35 7.52 -6.18
CA GLU A 63 -0.83 6.16 -6.49
C GLU A 63 0.29 5.29 -7.08
N ALA A 64 1.19 5.85 -7.92
CA ALA A 64 2.37 5.14 -8.41
C ALA A 64 3.28 4.66 -7.25
N ALA A 65 3.61 5.55 -6.31
CA ALA A 65 4.40 5.20 -5.12
C ALA A 65 3.71 4.16 -4.24
N THR A 66 2.40 4.33 -4.03
CA THR A 66 1.59 3.44 -3.20
C THR A 66 1.45 2.05 -3.80
N LEU A 67 1.13 1.96 -5.09
CA LEU A 67 0.99 0.69 -5.80
C LEU A 67 2.35 -0.01 -5.92
N GLY A 68 3.43 0.71 -6.21
CA GLY A 68 4.78 0.18 -6.21
C GLY A 68 5.17 -0.46 -4.88
N ALA A 69 4.94 0.24 -3.76
CA ALA A 69 5.20 -0.26 -2.42
C ALA A 69 4.32 -1.47 -2.07
N ALA A 70 3.01 -1.42 -2.39
CA ALA A 70 2.07 -2.51 -2.13
C ALA A 70 2.45 -3.78 -2.90
N ARG A 71 2.88 -3.63 -4.18
CA ARG A 71 3.35 -4.74 -5.02
C ARG A 71 4.64 -5.37 -4.45
N ALA A 72 5.57 -4.55 -3.98
CA ALA A 72 6.81 -5.03 -3.38
C ALA A 72 6.61 -5.83 -2.10
N ILE A 73 5.60 -5.45 -1.30
CA ILE A 73 5.24 -6.10 -0.03
C ILE A 73 4.36 -7.33 -0.26
N GLY A 74 3.64 -7.42 -1.37
CA GLY A 74 2.61 -8.42 -1.61
C GLY A 74 1.30 -8.12 -0.85
N SER A 75 0.99 -6.85 -0.60
CA SER A 75 -0.21 -6.46 0.14
C SER A 75 -1.45 -6.48 -0.74
N THR A 76 -2.19 -7.58 -0.73
CA THR A 76 -3.43 -7.73 -1.50
C THR A 76 -4.45 -6.63 -1.17
N HIS A 77 -4.66 -6.31 0.12
CA HIS A 77 -5.54 -5.20 0.53
C HIS A 77 -5.20 -3.89 -0.18
N CYS A 78 -3.91 -3.53 -0.16
CA CYS A 78 -3.48 -2.25 -0.71
C CYS A 78 -3.49 -2.26 -2.25
N LEU A 79 -3.17 -3.40 -2.88
CA LEU A 79 -3.28 -3.55 -4.32
C LEU A 79 -4.72 -3.37 -4.80
N LEU A 80 -5.69 -4.03 -4.15
CA LEU A 80 -7.11 -3.90 -4.50
C LEU A 80 -7.62 -2.47 -4.28
N ALA A 81 -7.43 -1.92 -3.08
CA ALA A 81 -7.96 -0.60 -2.71
C ALA A 81 -7.35 0.53 -3.56
N HIS A 82 -6.03 0.51 -3.81
CA HIS A 82 -5.38 1.58 -4.57
C HIS A 82 -5.51 1.41 -6.08
N SER A 83 -5.65 0.20 -6.61
CA SER A 83 -6.04 0.02 -8.02
C SER A 83 -7.44 0.56 -8.28
N ARG A 84 -8.40 0.35 -7.38
CA ARG A 84 -9.72 0.97 -7.46
C ARG A 84 -9.64 2.50 -7.40
N LYS A 85 -8.92 3.06 -6.42
CA LYS A 85 -8.73 4.51 -6.31
C LYS A 85 -8.05 5.11 -7.53
N ALA A 86 -7.11 4.39 -8.15
CA ALA A 86 -6.46 4.81 -9.38
C ALA A 86 -7.43 4.85 -10.57
N LEU A 87 -8.38 3.88 -10.66
CA LEU A 87 -9.47 3.89 -11.64
C LEU A 87 -10.41 5.07 -11.41
N ASP A 88 -10.89 5.26 -10.18
CA ASP A 88 -11.84 6.31 -9.82
C ASP A 88 -11.27 7.72 -10.06
N ALA A 89 -9.96 7.89 -9.82
CA ALA A 89 -9.25 9.14 -10.05
C ALA A 89 -8.79 9.34 -11.52
N GLY A 90 -9.03 8.38 -12.41
CA GLY A 90 -8.55 8.42 -13.79
C GLY A 90 -7.02 8.38 -13.93
N VAL A 91 -6.32 7.84 -12.93
CA VAL A 91 -4.86 7.62 -12.96
C VAL A 91 -4.54 6.45 -13.90
N LEU A 92 -5.31 5.38 -13.78
CA LEU A 92 -5.27 4.22 -14.65
C LEU A 92 -6.67 3.95 -15.21
N ASP A 93 -6.75 3.30 -16.36
CA ASP A 93 -7.93 2.59 -16.82
C ASP A 93 -7.83 1.09 -16.48
N GLU A 94 -8.85 0.31 -16.83
CA GLU A 94 -8.84 -1.14 -16.57
C GLU A 94 -7.68 -1.87 -17.28
N ALA A 95 -7.28 -1.41 -18.46
CA ALA A 95 -6.15 -1.99 -19.18
C ALA A 95 -4.83 -1.72 -18.45
N GLY A 96 -4.64 -0.51 -17.92
CA GLY A 96 -3.49 -0.13 -17.09
C GLY A 96 -3.43 -0.92 -15.78
N VAL A 97 -4.56 -1.13 -15.10
CA VAL A 97 -4.60 -1.98 -13.89
C VAL A 97 -4.26 -3.44 -14.23
N ARG A 98 -4.76 -3.95 -15.35
CA ARG A 98 -4.45 -5.31 -15.82
C ARG A 98 -2.97 -5.48 -16.15
N ALA A 99 -2.37 -4.51 -16.86
CA ALA A 99 -0.95 -4.47 -17.15
C ALA A 99 -0.13 -4.46 -15.85
N PHE A 100 -0.48 -3.57 -14.90
CA PHE A 100 0.20 -3.47 -13.60
C PHE A 100 0.15 -4.79 -12.81
N ALA A 101 -0.98 -5.50 -12.81
CA ALA A 101 -1.11 -6.83 -12.20
C ALA A 101 -0.22 -7.87 -12.88
N ALA A 102 0.07 -7.71 -14.18
CA ALA A 102 0.99 -8.56 -14.96
C ALA A 102 2.48 -8.12 -14.87
N ASP A 103 2.82 -7.21 -13.95
CA ASP A 103 4.17 -6.63 -13.77
C ASP A 103 4.62 -5.74 -14.95
N ASP A 104 3.65 -5.17 -15.66
CA ASP A 104 3.86 -4.22 -16.75
C ASP A 104 3.34 -2.84 -16.33
N ASP A 105 4.24 -1.88 -16.21
CA ASP A 105 3.95 -0.53 -15.76
C ASP A 105 3.54 0.42 -16.92
N ALA A 106 3.19 -0.11 -18.10
CA ALA A 106 2.88 0.69 -19.30
C ALA A 106 1.67 1.64 -19.14
N GLY A 107 0.82 1.46 -18.13
CA GLY A 107 -0.25 2.40 -17.77
C GLY A 107 0.25 3.70 -17.10
N PHE A 108 1.53 3.74 -16.70
CA PHE A 108 2.19 4.87 -16.08
C PHE A 108 3.21 5.50 -17.04
N ASP A 109 3.42 6.80 -16.95
CA ASP A 109 4.48 7.46 -17.71
C ASP A 109 5.89 7.15 -17.15
N GLU A 110 6.94 7.58 -17.85
CA GLU A 110 8.34 7.27 -17.47
C GLU A 110 8.70 7.79 -16.07
N ALA A 111 8.19 8.97 -15.69
CA ALA A 111 8.43 9.54 -14.36
C ALA A 111 7.73 8.72 -13.27
N GLU A 112 6.49 8.33 -13.52
CA GLU A 112 5.69 7.49 -12.61
C GLU A 112 6.28 6.08 -12.48
N GLN A 113 6.79 5.50 -13.58
CA GLN A 113 7.51 4.22 -13.55
C GLN A 113 8.79 4.30 -12.71
N ALA A 114 9.54 5.41 -12.79
CA ALA A 114 10.69 5.65 -11.91
C ALA A 114 10.26 5.71 -10.43
N VAL A 115 9.13 6.35 -10.12
CA VAL A 115 8.55 6.37 -8.77
C VAL A 115 8.17 4.96 -8.29
N ILE A 116 7.57 4.14 -9.16
CA ILE A 116 7.24 2.74 -8.84
C ILE A 116 8.51 1.96 -8.47
N ARG A 117 9.57 2.04 -9.30
CA ARG A 117 10.85 1.37 -9.02
C ARG A 117 11.45 1.82 -7.70
N TYR A 118 11.49 3.13 -7.46
CA TYR A 118 11.95 3.73 -6.21
C TYR A 118 11.19 3.20 -5.00
N ALA A 119 9.84 3.24 -5.05
CA ALA A 119 8.97 2.77 -3.98
C ALA A 119 9.13 1.26 -3.72
N GLN A 120 9.32 0.46 -4.77
CA GLN A 120 9.58 -0.98 -4.64
C GLN A 120 10.92 -1.25 -3.95
N ARG A 121 12.00 -0.56 -4.36
CA ARG A 121 13.32 -0.71 -3.77
C ARG A 121 13.31 -0.31 -2.30
N LEU A 122 12.76 0.86 -1.99
CA LEU A 122 12.55 1.32 -0.61
C LEU A 122 11.78 0.31 0.25
N SER A 123 10.78 -0.36 -0.33
CA SER A 123 9.95 -1.30 0.42
C SER A 123 10.61 -2.65 0.65
N ARG A 124 11.59 -3.04 -0.19
CA ARG A 124 12.33 -4.32 -0.08
C ARG A 124 13.60 -4.19 0.73
N SER A 125 14.43 -3.20 0.41
CA SER A 125 15.79 -3.03 0.91
C SER A 125 16.11 -1.55 1.14
N PRO A 126 15.47 -0.87 2.11
CA PRO A 126 15.67 0.56 2.34
C PRO A 126 17.12 0.90 2.70
N GLU A 127 17.85 -0.03 3.31
CA GLU A 127 19.26 0.10 3.67
C GLU A 127 20.21 0.10 2.46
N GLU A 128 19.73 -0.37 1.30
CA GLU A 128 20.48 -0.38 0.04
C GLU A 128 20.20 0.84 -0.85
N MET A 129 19.35 1.77 -0.40
CA MET A 129 19.06 3.01 -1.13
C MET A 129 20.32 3.87 -1.21
N THR A 130 20.55 4.48 -2.37
CA THR A 130 21.73 5.29 -2.66
C THR A 130 21.35 6.64 -3.27
N ASP A 131 22.33 7.52 -3.46
CA ASP A 131 22.15 8.80 -4.16
C ASP A 131 21.66 8.62 -5.60
N ASP A 132 22.00 7.50 -6.25
CA ASP A 132 21.55 7.19 -7.62
C ASP A 132 20.04 6.99 -7.70
N ASP A 133 19.41 6.40 -6.68
CA ASP A 133 17.95 6.24 -6.63
C ASP A 133 17.22 7.60 -6.61
N ALA A 134 17.77 8.55 -5.86
CA ALA A 134 17.24 9.92 -5.84
C ALA A 134 17.61 10.70 -7.12
N ALA A 135 18.77 10.43 -7.70
CA ALA A 135 19.21 11.05 -8.96
C ALA A 135 18.29 10.64 -10.12
N GLU A 136 17.85 9.39 -10.19
CA GLU A 136 16.88 8.94 -11.19
C GLU A 136 15.57 9.76 -11.10
N LEU A 137 15.04 9.99 -9.91
CA LEU A 137 13.85 10.84 -9.74
C LEU A 137 14.11 12.30 -10.15
N ARG A 138 15.32 12.85 -9.86
CA ARG A 138 15.68 14.22 -10.30
C ARG A 138 15.78 14.34 -11.82
N VAL A 139 16.22 13.30 -12.53
CA VAL A 139 16.23 13.28 -14.01
C VAL A 139 14.81 13.45 -14.57
N HIS A 140 13.80 12.92 -13.88
CA HIS A 140 12.39 13.11 -14.22
C HIS A 140 11.78 14.41 -13.67
N GLY A 141 12.59 15.31 -13.10
CA GLY A 141 12.17 16.66 -12.69
C GLY A 141 11.62 16.76 -11.26
N PHE A 142 11.70 15.70 -10.45
CA PHE A 142 11.27 15.78 -9.05
C PHE A 142 12.28 16.58 -8.21
N THR A 143 11.77 17.53 -7.44
CA THR A 143 12.53 18.29 -6.45
C THR A 143 12.82 17.46 -5.21
N ASP A 144 13.80 17.85 -4.39
CA ASP A 144 14.13 17.17 -3.12
C ASP A 144 12.91 17.09 -2.18
N ARG A 145 12.03 18.10 -2.17
CA ARG A 145 10.77 18.06 -1.44
C ARG A 145 9.85 16.95 -1.95
N GLN A 146 9.70 16.83 -3.27
CA GLN A 146 8.87 15.79 -3.86
C GLN A 146 9.47 14.40 -3.67
N ILE A 147 10.80 14.26 -3.73
CA ILE A 147 11.47 12.99 -3.42
C ILE A 147 11.22 12.58 -1.97
N LEU A 148 11.29 13.51 -1.01
CA LEU A 148 10.88 13.25 0.38
C LEU A 148 9.42 12.81 0.46
N ASP A 149 8.50 13.50 -0.22
CA ASP A 149 7.08 13.19 -0.17
C ASP A 149 6.76 11.85 -0.85
N ILE A 150 7.47 11.47 -1.93
CA ILE A 150 7.41 10.11 -2.53
C ILE A 150 7.90 9.05 -1.53
N THR A 151 9.02 9.34 -0.83
CA THR A 151 9.56 8.45 0.21
C THR A 151 8.56 8.26 1.34
N LEU A 152 7.92 9.34 1.79
CA LEU A 152 6.88 9.29 2.82
C LEU A 152 5.65 8.53 2.35
N ALA A 153 5.20 8.72 1.10
CA ALA A 153 4.07 7.97 0.53
C ALA A 153 4.33 6.47 0.52
N ALA A 154 5.51 6.03 0.05
CA ALA A 154 5.92 4.63 0.08
C ALA A 154 6.06 4.11 1.52
N GLY A 155 6.64 4.89 2.44
CA GLY A 155 6.78 4.56 3.85
C GLY A 155 5.44 4.40 4.56
N LEU A 156 4.49 5.30 4.31
CA LEU A 156 3.11 5.20 4.79
C LEU A 156 2.44 3.92 4.31
N ARG A 157 2.66 3.55 3.04
CA ARG A 157 2.14 2.31 2.49
C ARG A 157 2.79 1.09 3.14
N ASN A 158 4.09 1.13 3.40
CA ASN A 158 4.78 0.09 4.17
C ASN A 158 4.16 -0.10 5.55
N HIS A 159 3.95 1.01 6.28
CA HIS A 159 3.30 0.98 7.59
C HIS A 159 1.93 0.30 7.51
N TYR A 160 1.05 0.77 6.63
CA TYR A 160 -0.33 0.28 6.54
C TYR A 160 -0.40 -1.18 6.06
N SER A 161 0.30 -1.51 4.97
CA SER A 161 0.33 -2.87 4.40
C SER A 161 0.84 -3.91 5.39
N ARG A 162 1.97 -3.62 6.05
CA ARG A 162 2.57 -4.55 7.01
C ARG A 162 1.73 -4.72 8.26
N SER A 163 1.04 -3.66 8.71
CA SER A 163 0.09 -3.75 9.83
C SER A 163 -1.08 -4.67 9.50
N LEU A 164 -1.70 -4.53 8.32
CA LEU A 164 -2.81 -5.41 7.90
C LEU A 164 -2.37 -6.86 7.77
N LEU A 165 -1.22 -7.11 7.19
CA LEU A 165 -0.64 -8.47 7.07
C LEU A 165 -0.34 -9.07 8.44
N ALA A 166 0.35 -8.33 9.32
CA ALA A 166 0.71 -8.78 10.67
C ALA A 166 -0.51 -9.10 11.53
N LEU A 167 -1.60 -8.35 11.34
CA LEU A 167 -2.87 -8.55 12.05
C LEU A 167 -3.77 -9.59 11.39
N ALA A 168 -3.35 -10.22 10.31
CA ALA A 168 -4.11 -11.17 9.52
C ALA A 168 -5.53 -10.64 9.22
N VAL A 169 -5.62 -9.39 8.77
CA VAL A 169 -6.91 -8.77 8.41
C VAL A 169 -7.48 -9.50 7.20
N PRO A 170 -8.72 -10.04 7.25
CA PRO A 170 -9.32 -10.70 6.11
C PRO A 170 -9.58 -9.72 4.96
N LEU A 171 -9.50 -10.20 3.72
CA LEU A 171 -9.88 -9.42 2.55
C LEU A 171 -11.40 -9.22 2.51
N ASP A 172 -11.82 -8.09 1.99
CA ASP A 172 -13.20 -7.85 1.62
C ASP A 172 -13.51 -8.50 0.27
N ASP A 173 -14.76 -8.90 0.08
CA ASP A 173 -15.31 -9.19 -1.23
C ASP A 173 -15.75 -7.85 -1.83
N ASP A 174 -14.79 -7.10 -2.37
CA ASP A 174 -15.00 -5.76 -2.89
C ASP A 174 -15.83 -5.81 -4.19
N PRO A 175 -17.12 -5.40 -4.15
CA PRO A 175 -17.99 -5.43 -5.33
C PRO A 175 -17.70 -4.30 -6.32
N LEU A 176 -16.81 -3.36 -5.95
CA LEU A 176 -16.53 -2.14 -6.71
C LEU A 176 -15.39 -2.32 -7.73
N LEU A 177 -14.69 -3.45 -7.67
CA LEU A 177 -13.65 -3.80 -8.63
C LEU A 177 -14.09 -5.01 -9.45
N ALA A 178 -13.92 -4.95 -10.79
CA ALA A 178 -14.24 -6.07 -11.67
C ALA A 178 -13.57 -7.36 -11.22
N PRO A 179 -14.29 -8.50 -11.15
CA PRO A 179 -13.77 -9.75 -10.58
C PRO A 179 -12.46 -10.23 -11.22
N GLU A 180 -12.29 -10.02 -12.53
CA GLU A 180 -11.09 -10.40 -13.27
C GLU A 180 -9.88 -9.58 -12.84
N LEU A 181 -10.06 -8.26 -12.60
CA LEU A 181 -9.00 -7.38 -12.10
C LEU A 181 -8.64 -7.75 -10.66
N ALA A 182 -9.64 -7.98 -9.81
CA ALA A 182 -9.43 -8.41 -8.44
C ALA A 182 -8.64 -9.73 -8.38
N SER A 183 -8.98 -10.70 -9.24
CA SER A 183 -8.27 -11.99 -9.35
C SER A 183 -6.82 -11.81 -9.78
N ALA A 184 -6.56 -10.98 -10.80
CA ALA A 184 -5.20 -10.70 -11.28
C ALA A 184 -4.32 -10.03 -10.18
N LEU A 185 -4.88 -9.06 -9.45
CA LEU A 185 -4.18 -8.37 -8.36
C LEU A 185 -3.89 -9.30 -7.16
N ARG A 186 -4.82 -10.23 -6.83
CA ARG A 186 -4.60 -11.26 -5.80
C ARG A 186 -3.45 -12.19 -6.21
N SER A 187 -3.45 -12.69 -7.43
CA SER A 187 -2.37 -13.54 -7.96
C SER A 187 -1.02 -12.81 -7.94
N ARG A 188 -1.02 -11.51 -8.20
CA ARG A 188 0.21 -10.69 -8.13
C ARG A 188 0.78 -10.60 -6.71
N ALA A 189 -0.07 -10.46 -5.70
CA ALA A 189 0.35 -10.44 -4.30
C ALA A 189 0.98 -11.79 -3.89
N ASP A 190 0.40 -12.91 -4.32
CA ASP A 190 0.90 -14.25 -4.01
C ASP A 190 2.31 -14.49 -4.56
N VAL A 191 2.61 -13.99 -5.78
CA VAL A 191 3.96 -14.06 -6.37
C VAL A 191 4.98 -13.30 -5.52
N ALA A 192 4.63 -12.13 -4.98
CA ALA A 192 5.52 -11.36 -4.13
C ALA A 192 5.86 -12.12 -2.83
N HIS A 193 4.89 -12.80 -2.22
CA HIS A 193 5.11 -13.63 -1.04
C HIS A 193 5.99 -14.86 -1.33
N ALA A 194 5.80 -15.51 -2.47
CA ALA A 194 6.60 -16.67 -2.88
C ALA A 194 8.07 -16.31 -3.17
N SER A 195 8.33 -15.06 -3.56
CA SER A 195 9.67 -14.57 -3.90
C SER A 195 10.44 -13.99 -2.69
N ALA A 196 9.80 -13.87 -1.53
CA ALA A 196 10.45 -13.38 -0.32
C ALA A 196 11.48 -14.43 0.17
N PRO A 197 12.74 -14.03 0.52
CA PRO A 197 13.71 -14.96 1.04
C PRO A 197 13.18 -15.62 2.32
N SER A 198 13.14 -16.95 2.36
CA SER A 198 12.78 -17.68 3.58
C SER A 198 13.78 -17.32 4.68
N ALA A 199 13.28 -16.85 5.83
CA ALA A 199 14.12 -16.65 6.99
C ALA A 199 14.85 -17.97 7.31
N SER A 200 16.15 -18.02 6.99
CA SER A 200 17.01 -19.16 7.29
C SER A 200 16.94 -19.40 8.79
N SER A 201 16.54 -20.61 9.17
CA SER A 201 16.60 -21.10 10.53
C SER A 201 18.06 -21.07 11.00
N ALA A 202 18.44 -19.99 11.65
CA ALA A 202 19.68 -19.97 12.43
C ALA A 202 19.49 -20.92 13.60
N SER A 203 19.99 -22.14 13.49
CA SER A 203 20.10 -23.07 14.59
C SER A 203 21.02 -22.43 15.65
N PRO A 204 20.66 -22.42 16.94
CA PRO A 204 21.56 -21.99 17.97
C PRO A 204 22.74 -23.01 18.04
N SER A 205 23.95 -22.53 17.82
CA SER A 205 25.17 -23.31 18.08
C SER A 205 25.22 -23.61 19.57
N GLU A 206 25.07 -24.88 19.95
CA GLU A 206 25.36 -25.37 21.30
C GLU A 206 26.82 -25.08 21.61
N GLY A 207 27.03 -24.13 22.50
CA GLY A 207 28.33 -23.88 23.09
C GLY A 207 28.69 -25.03 24.02
N SER A 208 29.60 -25.90 23.59
CA SER A 208 30.28 -26.86 24.47
C SER A 208 31.13 -26.12 25.50
N THR A 209 30.74 -26.29 26.75
CA THR A 209 31.56 -25.98 27.92
C THR A 209 32.66 -27.05 28.08
N GLN A 210 33.89 -26.63 28.11
CA GLN A 210 34.98 -27.29 28.87
C GLN A 210 35.72 -26.25 29.69
#